data_ab3e738184f44fe51422b28f97e28192
#
_entry.id   ab3e738184f44fe51422b28f97e28192
#
_cell.length_a   1.000
_cell.length_b   1.000
_cell.length_c   1.000
_cell.angle_alpha   90.00
_cell.angle_beta   90.00
_cell.angle_gamma   90.00
#
_symmetry.space_group_name_H-M   'P 1'
#
loop_
_entity.id
_entity.type
_entity.pdbx_description
1 polymer ?
#
loop_
_entity_poly.entity_id
_entity_poly.type
_entity_poly.pdbx_seq_one_letter_code
_entity_poly.pdbx_strand_id
1 'polypeptide(L)'
;DALGNRNSLLHGGWDDWPWHGIALGAHVARLFSILLGATTVVFAYRTARLLAPRQRAAAVLAAALVAFTPQFLFISASVSNDNMVTAVCAAGVWLSVALACGRVTLRWEALAALGLLVGLAALSKLSGLLLGPFALLCLGLAAWRGRAQGQSWRLLVGGGAVILGVAASVAGWWYWRNWQLYVDPLGLSA
;
A
#
# COMPACT_ATOMS: atom_id res chain seq x y z
N ASP A 1 28.21 -20.76 -21.10
CA ASP A 1 27.85 -19.47 -21.72
C ASP A 1 27.28 -18.52 -20.69
N ALA A 2 28.16 -17.73 -20.04
CA ALA A 2 27.77 -16.69 -19.08
C ALA A 2 26.96 -15.54 -19.74
N LEU A 3 26.94 -15.48 -21.05
CA LEU A 3 26.25 -14.45 -21.85
C LEU A 3 24.76 -14.76 -22.09
N GLY A 4 24.28 -15.96 -21.75
CA GLY A 4 22.88 -16.35 -21.93
C GLY A 4 21.96 -16.02 -20.74
N ASN A 5 22.50 -15.72 -19.58
CA ASN A 5 21.70 -15.38 -18.39
C ASN A 5 21.40 -13.87 -18.34
N ARG A 6 20.25 -13.46 -18.86
CA ARG A 6 19.78 -12.08 -18.88
C ARG A 6 19.58 -11.46 -17.48
N ASN A 7 19.65 -12.26 -16.42
CA ASN A 7 19.45 -11.83 -15.04
C ASN A 7 20.79 -11.62 -14.29
N SER A 8 21.93 -11.92 -14.89
CA SER A 8 23.25 -11.64 -14.31
C SER A 8 23.74 -10.27 -14.76
N LEU A 9 23.87 -9.35 -13.84
CA LEU A 9 24.56 -8.08 -14.03
C LEU A 9 26.03 -8.28 -13.67
N LEU A 10 26.92 -8.12 -14.67
CA LEU A 10 28.36 -8.07 -14.41
C LEU A 10 28.67 -6.67 -13.89
N HIS A 11 29.17 -6.59 -12.66
CA HIS A 11 29.70 -5.33 -12.11
C HIS A 11 31.07 -5.03 -12.74
N GLY A 12 31.22 -3.83 -13.28
CA GLY A 12 32.45 -3.33 -13.87
C GLY A 12 32.79 -1.95 -13.35
N GLY A 13 33.93 -1.39 -13.77
CA GLY A 13 34.38 -0.07 -13.33
C GLY A 13 33.41 1.10 -13.63
N TRP A 14 32.38 0.87 -14.47
CA TRP A 14 31.29 1.83 -14.69
C TRP A 14 30.26 1.87 -13.57
N ASP A 15 30.28 0.92 -12.65
CA ASP A 15 29.41 0.89 -11.46
C ASP A 15 30.01 1.63 -10.27
N ASP A 16 31.26 2.11 -10.40
CA ASP A 16 31.95 2.86 -9.37
C ASP A 16 31.42 4.31 -9.26
N TRP A 17 31.64 4.89 -8.10
CA TRP A 17 31.34 6.31 -7.87
C TRP A 17 32.29 7.23 -8.68
N PRO A 18 31.79 8.32 -9.30
CA PRO A 18 30.38 8.77 -9.38
C PRO A 18 29.55 7.98 -10.41
N TRP A 19 28.35 7.56 -9.97
CA TRP A 19 27.47 6.75 -10.80
C TRP A 19 26.93 7.49 -12.03
N HIS A 20 26.92 6.82 -13.17
CA HIS A 20 26.43 7.35 -14.45
C HIS A 20 25.47 6.36 -15.13
N GLY A 21 24.62 6.87 -16.02
CA GLY A 21 23.78 6.05 -16.87
C GLY A 21 22.88 5.07 -16.11
N ILE A 22 22.98 3.78 -16.44
CA ILE A 22 22.15 2.70 -15.87
C ILE A 22 22.46 2.51 -14.39
N ALA A 23 23.73 2.61 -13.95
CA ALA A 23 24.10 2.46 -12.55
C ALA A 23 23.45 3.54 -11.67
N LEU A 24 23.45 4.80 -12.11
CA LEU A 24 22.75 5.88 -11.43
C LEU A 24 21.25 5.61 -11.35
N GLY A 25 20.63 5.20 -12.46
CA GLY A 25 19.20 4.87 -12.50
C GLY A 25 18.83 3.77 -11.49
N ALA A 26 19.64 2.71 -11.40
CA ALA A 26 19.43 1.61 -10.45
C ALA A 26 19.54 2.08 -8.99
N HIS A 27 20.52 2.94 -8.67
CA HIS A 27 20.70 3.46 -7.31
C HIS A 27 19.56 4.41 -6.91
N VAL A 28 19.09 5.27 -7.82
CA VAL A 28 17.92 6.14 -7.58
C VAL A 28 16.66 5.31 -7.35
N ALA A 29 16.43 4.28 -8.17
CA ALA A 29 15.29 3.38 -7.99
C ALA A 29 15.34 2.62 -6.65
N ARG A 30 16.53 2.15 -6.23
CA ARG A 30 16.74 1.52 -4.92
C ARG A 30 16.48 2.50 -3.77
N LEU A 31 16.94 3.75 -3.89
CA LEU A 31 16.67 4.77 -2.88
C LEU A 31 15.17 5.00 -2.72
N PHE A 32 14.42 5.06 -3.82
CA PHE A 32 12.97 5.14 -3.79
C PHE A 32 12.34 3.93 -3.09
N SER A 33 12.81 2.72 -3.39
CA SER A 33 12.37 1.49 -2.72
C SER A 33 12.62 1.53 -1.20
N ILE A 34 13.79 2.02 -0.77
CA ILE A 34 14.13 2.20 0.65
C ILE A 34 13.18 3.19 1.34
N LEU A 35 12.82 4.30 0.67
CA LEU A 35 11.87 5.27 1.20
C LEU A 35 10.46 4.67 1.36
N LEU A 36 10.02 3.82 0.43
CA LEU A 36 8.77 3.06 0.56
C LEU A 36 8.84 2.07 1.73
N GLY A 37 9.98 1.37 1.90
CA GLY A 37 10.20 0.51 3.06
C GLY A 37 10.13 1.27 4.38
N ALA A 38 10.80 2.42 4.49
CA ALA A 38 10.73 3.28 5.66
C ALA A 38 9.30 3.75 5.94
N THR A 39 8.55 4.10 4.89
CA THR A 39 7.13 4.48 4.98
C THR A 39 6.30 3.34 5.58
N THR A 40 6.53 2.09 5.15
CA THR A 40 5.88 0.90 5.70
C THR A 40 6.12 0.76 7.19
N VAL A 41 7.38 0.89 7.65
CA VAL A 41 7.76 0.81 9.07
C VAL A 41 7.08 1.90 9.90
N VAL A 42 7.02 3.13 9.37
CA VAL A 42 6.34 4.26 10.03
C VAL A 42 4.84 3.97 10.19
N PHE A 43 4.17 3.44 9.17
CA PHE A 43 2.75 3.12 9.26
C PHE A 43 2.49 1.88 10.13
N ALA A 44 3.37 0.91 10.18
CA ALA A 44 3.30 -0.19 11.15
C ALA A 44 3.36 0.33 12.59
N TYR A 45 4.32 1.22 12.90
CA TYR A 45 4.39 1.90 14.19
C TYR A 45 3.10 2.66 14.52
N ARG A 46 2.62 3.49 13.57
CA ARG A 46 1.41 4.31 13.75
C ARG A 46 0.17 3.45 13.98
N THR A 47 0.03 2.33 13.26
CA THR A 47 -1.09 1.40 13.43
C THR A 47 -1.05 0.74 14.81
N ALA A 48 0.10 0.27 15.24
CA ALA A 48 0.27 -0.30 16.58
C ALA A 48 -0.02 0.74 17.68
N ARG A 49 0.35 2.01 17.49
CA ARG A 49 0.01 3.11 18.41
C ARG A 49 -1.48 3.41 18.47
N LEU A 50 -2.23 3.19 17.40
CA LEU A 50 -3.69 3.32 17.42
C LEU A 50 -4.34 2.21 18.24
N LEU A 51 -3.87 0.98 18.08
CA LEU A 51 -4.43 -0.20 18.73
C LEU A 51 -4.05 -0.28 20.21
N ALA A 52 -2.81 0.10 20.56
CA ALA A 52 -2.28 0.06 21.92
C ALA A 52 -1.71 1.45 22.33
N PRO A 53 -2.57 2.47 22.55
CA PRO A 53 -2.11 3.85 22.76
C PRO A 53 -1.26 4.03 24.02
N ARG A 54 -1.46 3.20 25.06
CA ARG A 54 -0.70 3.25 26.31
C ARG A 54 0.61 2.47 26.28
N GLN A 55 0.79 1.57 25.30
CA GLN A 55 1.94 0.66 25.22
C GLN A 55 2.90 1.12 24.12
N ARG A 56 3.76 2.08 24.44
CA ARG A 56 4.75 2.60 23.49
C ARG A 56 5.73 1.54 23.03
N ALA A 57 6.15 0.66 23.95
CA ALA A 57 7.06 -0.45 23.67
C ALA A 57 6.47 -1.43 22.64
N ALA A 58 5.17 -1.74 22.71
CA ALA A 58 4.52 -2.62 21.73
C ALA A 58 4.56 -2.02 20.30
N ALA A 59 4.40 -0.71 20.17
CA ALA A 59 4.48 -0.06 18.87
C ALA A 59 5.91 -0.05 18.31
N VAL A 60 6.91 0.17 19.16
CA VAL A 60 8.33 0.07 18.77
C VAL A 60 8.66 -1.36 18.38
N LEU A 61 8.21 -2.35 19.15
CA LEU A 61 8.43 -3.77 18.82
C LEU A 61 7.76 -4.15 17.48
N ALA A 62 6.53 -3.71 17.22
CA ALA A 62 5.85 -3.96 15.95
C ALA A 62 6.62 -3.37 14.76
N ALA A 63 7.11 -2.13 14.89
CA ALA A 63 7.94 -1.50 13.87
C ALA A 63 9.28 -2.24 13.68
N ALA A 64 9.92 -2.64 14.77
CA ALA A 64 11.17 -3.38 14.74
C ALA A 64 11.01 -4.76 14.08
N LEU A 65 9.95 -5.49 14.41
CA LEU A 65 9.64 -6.77 13.77
C LEU A 65 9.50 -6.63 12.24
N VAL A 66 8.83 -5.59 11.76
CA VAL A 66 8.75 -5.32 10.32
C VAL A 66 10.12 -4.94 9.78
N ALA A 67 10.80 -3.96 10.40
CA ALA A 67 12.05 -3.41 9.90
C ALA A 67 13.19 -4.45 9.85
N PHE A 68 13.24 -5.39 10.79
CA PHE A 68 14.30 -6.41 10.89
C PHE A 68 13.89 -7.78 10.34
N THR A 69 12.72 -7.91 9.70
CA THR A 69 12.38 -9.14 8.96
C THR A 69 13.31 -9.26 7.75
N PRO A 70 14.12 -10.34 7.62
CA PRO A 70 15.11 -10.45 6.54
C PRO A 70 14.50 -10.33 5.14
N GLN A 71 13.34 -10.93 4.92
CA GLN A 71 12.61 -10.86 3.66
C GLN A 71 12.20 -9.42 3.32
N PHE A 72 11.75 -8.65 4.32
CA PHE A 72 11.38 -7.25 4.15
C PHE A 72 12.59 -6.39 3.78
N LEU A 73 13.73 -6.59 4.45
CA LEU A 73 14.98 -5.89 4.14
C LEU A 73 15.45 -6.19 2.72
N PHE A 74 15.42 -7.46 2.32
CA PHE A 74 15.81 -7.87 0.97
C PHE A 74 14.92 -7.20 -0.11
N ILE A 75 13.60 -7.24 0.06
CA ILE A 75 12.66 -6.64 -0.88
C ILE A 75 12.82 -5.10 -0.90
N SER A 76 12.99 -4.47 0.26
CA SER A 76 13.15 -3.00 0.36
C SER A 76 14.44 -2.51 -0.30
N ALA A 77 15.48 -3.34 -0.40
CA ALA A 77 16.72 -3.03 -1.11
C ALA A 77 16.64 -3.30 -2.62
N SER A 78 15.61 -4.00 -3.08
CA SER A 78 15.41 -4.33 -4.50
C SER A 78 14.46 -3.33 -5.19
N VAL A 79 14.54 -3.26 -6.51
CA VAL A 79 13.58 -2.52 -7.33
C VAL A 79 12.42 -3.45 -7.66
N SER A 80 11.31 -3.33 -6.93
CA SER A 80 10.14 -4.19 -7.07
C SER A 80 8.85 -3.42 -6.81
N ASN A 81 7.76 -3.82 -7.48
CA ASN A 81 6.41 -3.33 -7.20
C ASN A 81 5.91 -3.75 -5.81
N ASP A 82 6.53 -4.75 -5.18
CA ASP A 82 6.22 -5.18 -3.82
C ASP A 82 6.45 -4.06 -2.80
N ASN A 83 7.45 -3.23 -3.01
CA ASN A 83 7.71 -2.06 -2.14
C ASN A 83 6.54 -1.07 -2.19
N MET A 84 6.03 -0.79 -3.38
CA MET A 84 4.92 0.14 -3.56
C MET A 84 3.63 -0.39 -2.94
N VAL A 85 3.24 -1.63 -3.27
CA VAL A 85 1.99 -2.20 -2.71
C VAL A 85 2.06 -2.31 -1.20
N THR A 86 3.21 -2.68 -0.62
CA THR A 86 3.38 -2.82 0.82
C THR A 86 3.25 -1.47 1.53
N ALA A 87 3.90 -0.42 1.02
CA ALA A 87 3.83 0.92 1.58
C ALA A 87 2.40 1.51 1.50
N VAL A 88 1.76 1.39 0.34
CA VAL A 88 0.40 1.88 0.12
C VAL A 88 -0.61 1.11 0.98
N CYS A 89 -0.49 -0.21 1.07
CA CYS A 89 -1.33 -1.03 1.95
C CYS A 89 -1.10 -0.68 3.43
N ALA A 90 0.13 -0.45 3.88
CA ALA A 90 0.40 -0.04 5.25
C ALA A 90 -0.26 1.30 5.59
N ALA A 91 -0.21 2.28 4.68
CA ALA A 91 -0.91 3.56 4.82
C ALA A 91 -2.44 3.37 4.84
N GLY A 92 -2.97 2.54 3.94
CA GLY A 92 -4.41 2.24 3.83
C GLY A 92 -4.94 1.52 5.07
N VAL A 93 -4.20 0.55 5.60
CA VAL A 93 -4.53 -0.15 6.85
C VAL A 93 -4.53 0.84 8.02
N TRP A 94 -3.51 1.68 8.13
CA TRP A 94 -3.46 2.71 9.17
C TRP A 94 -4.68 3.63 9.12
N LEU A 95 -5.03 4.16 7.94
CA LEU A 95 -6.16 5.07 7.78
C LEU A 95 -7.49 4.36 8.07
N SER A 96 -7.67 3.13 7.59
CA SER A 96 -8.85 2.30 7.86
C SER A 96 -9.04 2.04 9.35
N VAL A 97 -7.99 1.64 10.05
CA VAL A 97 -8.01 1.40 11.50
C VAL A 97 -8.24 2.70 12.27
N ALA A 98 -7.65 3.82 11.83
CA ALA A 98 -7.85 5.13 12.45
C ALA A 98 -9.32 5.58 12.36
N LEU A 99 -9.97 5.37 11.22
CA LEU A 99 -11.40 5.60 11.03
C LEU A 99 -12.24 4.67 11.92
N ALA A 100 -11.93 3.37 11.92
CA ALA A 100 -12.64 2.39 12.75
C ALA A 100 -12.52 2.68 14.25
N CYS A 101 -11.35 3.19 14.69
CA CYS A 101 -11.12 3.57 16.10
C CYS A 101 -11.65 4.96 16.47
N GLY A 102 -12.22 5.71 15.51
CA GLY A 102 -12.70 7.07 15.73
C GLY A 102 -11.58 8.09 16.00
N ARG A 103 -10.35 7.79 15.58
CA ARG A 103 -9.19 8.68 15.71
C ARG A 103 -9.09 9.68 14.55
N VAL A 104 -9.70 9.34 13.44
CA VAL A 104 -9.90 10.21 12.26
C VAL A 104 -11.40 10.34 12.08
N THR A 105 -11.86 11.57 11.86
CA THR A 105 -13.28 11.82 11.57
C THR A 105 -13.65 11.30 10.19
N LEU A 106 -14.86 10.75 10.08
CA LEU A 106 -15.44 10.29 8.82
C LEU A 106 -15.82 11.51 7.95
N ARG A 107 -14.83 12.11 7.33
CA ARG A 107 -14.99 13.18 6.33
C ARG A 107 -14.79 12.63 4.95
N TRP A 108 -15.37 13.30 3.95
CA TRP A 108 -15.27 12.88 2.55
C TRP A 108 -13.83 12.85 2.04
N GLU A 109 -12.98 13.76 2.53
CA GLU A 109 -11.55 13.81 2.19
C GLU A 109 -10.80 12.57 2.69
N ALA A 110 -11.08 12.11 3.91
CA ALA A 110 -10.47 10.90 4.46
C ALA A 110 -10.93 9.64 3.72
N LEU A 111 -12.21 9.59 3.32
CA LEU A 111 -12.77 8.48 2.53
C LEU A 111 -12.20 8.49 1.10
N ALA A 112 -12.07 9.66 0.48
CA ALA A 112 -11.43 9.80 -0.83
C ALA A 112 -9.94 9.43 -0.78
N ALA A 113 -9.20 9.84 0.26
CA ALA A 113 -7.82 9.43 0.47
C ALA A 113 -7.69 7.91 0.63
N LEU A 114 -8.63 7.28 1.35
CA LEU A 114 -8.65 5.82 1.46
C LEU A 114 -8.95 5.15 0.11
N GLY A 115 -9.90 5.69 -0.67
CA GLY A 115 -10.19 5.24 -2.02
C GLY A 115 -8.97 5.37 -2.96
N LEU A 116 -8.22 6.47 -2.85
CA LEU A 116 -6.96 6.66 -3.58
C LEU A 116 -5.93 5.57 -3.22
N LEU A 117 -5.75 5.29 -1.93
CA LEU A 117 -4.84 4.24 -1.46
C LEU A 117 -5.28 2.85 -1.96
N VAL A 118 -6.59 2.54 -1.94
CA VAL A 118 -7.13 1.30 -2.50
C VAL A 118 -6.84 1.19 -3.99
N GLY A 119 -7.08 2.26 -4.77
CA GLY A 119 -6.80 2.29 -6.20
C GLY A 119 -5.32 2.14 -6.52
N LEU A 120 -4.44 2.84 -5.80
CA LEU A 120 -2.98 2.72 -5.96
C LEU A 120 -2.47 1.32 -5.59
N ALA A 121 -3.01 0.71 -4.52
CA ALA A 121 -2.67 -0.66 -4.16
C ALA A 121 -3.07 -1.65 -5.26
N ALA A 122 -4.28 -1.50 -5.80
CA ALA A 122 -4.79 -2.32 -6.91
C ALA A 122 -3.96 -2.19 -8.19
N LEU A 123 -3.47 -0.98 -8.52
CA LEU A 123 -2.56 -0.76 -9.65
C LEU A 123 -1.16 -1.34 -9.42
N SER A 124 -0.70 -1.35 -8.16
CA SER A 124 0.64 -1.80 -7.84
C SER A 124 0.79 -3.32 -7.95
N LYS A 125 -0.21 -4.06 -7.46
CA LYS A 125 -0.21 -5.54 -7.49
C LYS A 125 -1.63 -6.06 -7.26
N LEU A 126 -1.94 -7.21 -7.84
CA LEU A 126 -3.25 -7.87 -7.68
C LEU A 126 -3.63 -8.11 -6.20
N SER A 127 -2.65 -8.48 -5.36
CA SER A 127 -2.86 -8.63 -3.91
C SER A 127 -3.31 -7.34 -3.22
N GLY A 128 -3.00 -6.18 -3.78
CA GLY A 128 -3.46 -4.88 -3.29
C GLY A 128 -4.97 -4.68 -3.32
N LEU A 129 -5.70 -5.46 -4.15
CA LEU A 129 -7.16 -5.46 -4.16
C LEU A 129 -7.77 -5.82 -2.78
N LEU A 130 -7.06 -6.60 -1.96
CA LEU A 130 -7.52 -6.99 -0.63
C LEU A 130 -7.66 -5.80 0.34
N LEU A 131 -7.02 -4.67 0.04
CA LEU A 131 -7.19 -3.45 0.83
C LEU A 131 -8.63 -2.91 0.73
N GLY A 132 -9.33 -3.11 -0.39
CA GLY A 132 -10.70 -2.66 -0.59
C GLY A 132 -11.69 -3.27 0.39
N PRO A 133 -11.87 -4.61 0.42
CA PRO A 133 -12.71 -5.28 1.41
C PRO A 133 -12.34 -4.94 2.85
N PHE A 134 -11.05 -4.84 3.17
CA PHE A 134 -10.58 -4.44 4.51
C PHE A 134 -11.03 -3.02 4.86
N ALA A 135 -10.89 -2.07 3.94
CA ALA A 135 -11.33 -0.69 4.13
C ALA A 135 -12.84 -0.58 4.37
N LEU A 136 -13.64 -1.33 3.58
CA LEU A 136 -15.09 -1.38 3.74
C LEU A 136 -15.52 -2.02 5.09
N LEU A 137 -14.82 -3.06 5.52
CA LEU A 137 -15.02 -3.65 6.85
C LEU A 137 -14.77 -2.62 7.96
N CYS A 138 -13.66 -1.90 7.89
CA CYS A 138 -13.33 -0.85 8.85
C CYS A 138 -14.34 0.30 8.83
N LEU A 139 -14.83 0.70 7.66
CA LEU A 139 -15.91 1.67 7.52
C LEU A 139 -17.20 1.16 8.17
N GLY A 140 -17.55 -0.12 7.98
CA GLY A 140 -18.68 -0.77 8.63
C GLY A 140 -18.58 -0.76 10.15
N LEU A 141 -17.40 -1.05 10.70
CA LEU A 141 -17.13 -0.98 12.14
C LEU A 141 -17.24 0.46 12.67
N ALA A 142 -16.74 1.45 11.92
CA ALA A 142 -16.87 2.86 12.27
C ALA A 142 -18.35 3.29 12.28
N ALA A 143 -19.11 2.93 11.27
CA ALA A 143 -20.55 3.23 11.20
C ALA A 143 -21.35 2.53 12.31
N TRP A 144 -21.01 1.28 12.63
CA TRP A 144 -21.64 0.54 13.74
C TRP A 144 -21.42 1.20 15.10
N ARG A 145 -20.19 1.63 15.38
CA ARG A 145 -19.86 2.39 16.60
C ARG A 145 -20.58 3.73 16.66
N GLY A 146 -20.73 4.39 15.51
CA GLY A 146 -21.42 5.68 15.41
C GLY A 146 -22.95 5.61 15.48
N ARG A 147 -23.56 4.42 15.48
CA ARG A 147 -25.05 4.25 15.55
C ARG A 147 -25.65 4.92 16.78
N ALA A 148 -24.97 4.82 17.93
CA ALA A 148 -25.41 5.47 19.16
C ALA A 148 -25.40 7.00 19.10
N GLN A 149 -24.71 7.59 18.11
CA GLN A 149 -24.56 9.03 17.90
C GLN A 149 -25.38 9.51 16.68
N GLY A 150 -26.34 8.70 16.18
CA GLY A 150 -27.20 9.05 15.06
C GLY A 150 -26.51 9.00 13.68
N GLN A 151 -25.31 8.43 13.59
CA GLN A 151 -24.64 8.23 12.31
C GLN A 151 -25.41 7.21 11.46
N SER A 152 -25.97 7.69 10.37
CA SER A 152 -26.89 6.99 9.51
C SER A 152 -26.17 5.94 8.63
N TRP A 153 -26.89 4.85 8.26
CA TRP A 153 -26.52 3.93 7.21
C TRP A 153 -26.14 4.63 5.89
N ARG A 154 -26.65 5.86 5.68
CA ARG A 154 -26.28 6.71 4.53
C ARG A 154 -24.78 7.01 4.48
N LEU A 155 -24.13 7.15 5.64
CA LEU A 155 -22.68 7.35 5.71
C LEU A 155 -21.91 6.08 5.30
N LEU A 156 -22.42 4.91 5.66
CA LEU A 156 -21.85 3.63 5.23
C LEU A 156 -21.93 3.47 3.72
N VAL A 157 -23.12 3.65 3.14
CA VAL A 157 -23.34 3.49 1.70
C VAL A 157 -22.62 4.60 0.92
N GLY A 158 -22.80 5.86 1.31
CA GLY A 158 -22.13 6.99 0.66
C GLY A 158 -20.62 6.93 0.80
N GLY A 159 -20.12 6.58 1.99
CA GLY A 159 -18.68 6.42 2.24
C GLY A 159 -18.07 5.27 1.45
N GLY A 160 -18.77 4.14 1.39
CA GLY A 160 -18.38 3.01 0.55
C GLY A 160 -18.37 3.38 -0.94
N ALA A 161 -19.38 4.10 -1.42
CA ALA A 161 -19.45 4.59 -2.80
C ALA A 161 -18.27 5.54 -3.13
N VAL A 162 -17.89 6.43 -2.20
CA VAL A 162 -16.72 7.30 -2.39
C VAL A 162 -15.43 6.50 -2.46
N ILE A 163 -15.20 5.58 -1.52
CA ILE A 163 -13.99 4.73 -1.53
C ILE A 163 -13.90 3.95 -2.84
N LEU A 164 -14.96 3.26 -3.22
CA LEU A 164 -14.98 2.44 -4.44
C LEU A 164 -14.95 3.28 -5.72
N GLY A 165 -15.65 4.41 -5.75
CA GLY A 165 -15.67 5.32 -6.90
C GLY A 165 -14.31 5.93 -7.17
N VAL A 166 -13.60 6.40 -6.11
CA VAL A 166 -12.23 6.92 -6.25
C VAL A 166 -11.27 5.79 -6.63
N ALA A 167 -11.37 4.62 -6.00
CA ALA A 167 -10.53 3.48 -6.36
C ALA A 167 -10.75 3.04 -7.83
N ALA A 168 -12.00 3.01 -8.29
CA ALA A 168 -12.33 2.70 -9.67
C ALA A 168 -11.83 3.77 -10.67
N SER A 169 -11.89 5.05 -10.31
CA SER A 169 -11.33 6.12 -11.16
C SER A 169 -9.81 6.02 -11.31
N VAL A 170 -9.11 5.57 -10.27
CA VAL A 170 -7.66 5.40 -10.27
C VAL A 170 -7.24 4.11 -11.00
N ALA A 171 -7.88 2.97 -10.70
CA ALA A 171 -7.44 1.66 -11.17
C ALA A 171 -8.35 1.05 -12.27
N GLY A 172 -9.60 1.49 -12.38
CA GLY A 172 -10.60 0.86 -13.25
C GLY A 172 -10.23 0.87 -14.72
N TRP A 173 -9.59 1.93 -15.20
CA TRP A 173 -9.12 2.02 -16.59
C TRP A 173 -8.14 0.90 -16.96
N TRP A 174 -7.28 0.47 -16.03
CA TRP A 174 -6.31 -0.62 -16.23
C TRP A 174 -7.01 -1.97 -16.38
N TYR A 175 -7.95 -2.28 -15.46
CA TYR A 175 -8.72 -3.51 -15.49
C TYR A 175 -9.66 -3.57 -16.69
N TRP A 176 -10.26 -2.42 -17.07
CA TRP A 176 -11.07 -2.30 -18.28
C TRP A 176 -10.24 -2.57 -19.54
N ARG A 177 -9.05 -1.97 -19.65
CA ARG A 177 -8.12 -2.20 -20.75
C ARG A 177 -7.72 -3.69 -20.86
N ASN A 178 -7.39 -4.31 -19.72
CA ASN A 178 -7.05 -5.73 -19.71
C ASN A 178 -8.22 -6.60 -20.18
N TRP A 179 -9.44 -6.30 -19.75
CA TRP A 179 -10.60 -7.00 -20.21
C TRP A 179 -10.79 -6.89 -21.72
N GLN A 180 -10.62 -5.69 -22.32
CA GLN A 180 -10.73 -5.50 -23.76
C GLN A 180 -9.66 -6.24 -24.57
N LEU A 181 -8.41 -6.32 -24.02
CA LEU A 181 -7.30 -6.91 -24.74
C LEU A 181 -7.18 -8.43 -24.55
N TYR A 182 -7.50 -8.92 -23.35
CA TYR A 182 -7.22 -10.31 -22.96
C TYR A 182 -8.47 -11.07 -22.54
N VAL A 183 -9.66 -10.43 -22.49
CA VAL A 183 -10.90 -10.99 -21.95
C VAL A 183 -10.73 -11.43 -20.48
N ASP A 184 -9.65 -11.01 -19.83
CA ASP A 184 -9.29 -11.30 -18.45
C ASP A 184 -8.89 -9.99 -17.74
N PRO A 185 -9.77 -9.42 -16.92
CA PRO A 185 -9.49 -8.16 -16.25
C PRO A 185 -8.35 -8.26 -15.23
N LEU A 186 -8.09 -9.45 -14.70
CA LEU A 186 -7.07 -9.67 -13.66
C LEU A 186 -5.71 -10.09 -14.23
N GLY A 187 -5.64 -10.49 -15.53
CA GLY A 187 -4.42 -10.94 -16.17
C GLY A 187 -3.90 -12.28 -15.63
N LEU A 188 -4.80 -13.17 -15.20
CA LEU A 188 -4.44 -14.48 -14.62
C LEU A 188 -4.30 -15.57 -15.67
N SER A 189 -4.81 -15.33 -16.88
CA SER A 189 -4.82 -16.29 -18.00
C SER A 189 -3.71 -16.06 -19.04
N ALA A 190 -2.79 -15.12 -18.79
CA ALA A 190 -1.69 -14.77 -19.70
C ALA A 190 -0.41 -15.55 -19.44
#